data_9822369b90d182cf4b994c33514018de
#
_entry.id   9822369b90d182cf4b994c33514018de
#
_cell.length_a   1.000
_cell.length_b   1.000
_cell.length_c   1.000
_cell.angle_alpha   90.00
_cell.angle_beta   90.00
_cell.angle_gamma   90.00
#
_symmetry.space_group_name_H-M   'P 1'
#
loop_
_entity.id
_entity.type
_entity.pdbx_description
1 polymer ?
#
loop_
_entity_poly.entity_id
_entity_poly.type
_entity_poly.pdbx_seq_one_letter_code
_entity_poly.pdbx_strand_id
1 'polypeptide(L)'
;MKIPRILLAAGASGSGKTLITCGLLQALVNRGLKVASFKCGPDYIDPMFHSRVIGTRSRNLDTFFTDGDRTRYLLAKNASDCEIAVMEGVMGYYDGVGGITSRASAYDLASTTDTPVILIVNSRGMSVSLAAYVKGFLEYKKDSHICGVIFNQMSPMLYPRMKKLLEEELSVKVLGYVPKVEDCVIESRHLGLVLPEEIPELKSRLQKLSEVLEKTLDIDGILELAGEAPELAAPETEMLIQKDTAFGYRTEEKVRIGVADDEAFCFFYADNLNLLEQMGAELVRFSPIHDRELPEDLDGLLLSGGYPELNGEALEENQEMCTRIREVILDGMPCLAECGGFMYLHQEMEDMEGKQRRVCGVIPGRAYRTPKLNRFGYITLTEKQDTGFGEIPAHEFHYFDSTDCGEDFHAAKSASKRGWDCIHDRGRLMAGFPHLYYYGNPRVPARFLKNALEYKKERRQKKDAEI
;
A
#
# COMPACT_ATOMS: atom_id res chain seq x y z
N MET A 1 -21.65 -3.42 -12.44
CA MET A 1 -20.96 -2.27 -13.09
C MET A 1 -19.92 -2.80 -14.05
N LYS A 2 -19.87 -2.30 -15.30
CA LYS A 2 -18.83 -2.68 -16.28
C LYS A 2 -17.59 -1.82 -16.04
N ILE A 3 -16.48 -2.45 -15.69
CA ILE A 3 -15.17 -1.81 -15.51
C ILE A 3 -14.14 -2.66 -16.28
N PRO A 4 -13.59 -2.15 -17.40
CA PRO A 4 -12.48 -2.82 -18.07
C PRO A 4 -11.30 -2.97 -17.12
N ARG A 5 -10.82 -4.19 -16.90
CA ARG A 5 -9.77 -4.47 -15.90
C ARG A 5 -8.94 -5.68 -16.21
N ILE A 6 -7.68 -5.64 -15.81
CA ILE A 6 -6.74 -6.76 -15.89
C ILE A 6 -5.89 -6.82 -14.63
N LEU A 7 -5.36 -8.01 -14.33
CA LEU A 7 -4.35 -8.21 -13.30
C LEU A 7 -3.07 -8.78 -13.93
N LEU A 8 -1.96 -8.10 -13.72
CA LEU A 8 -0.63 -8.57 -14.11
C LEU A 8 -0.03 -9.39 -12.99
N ALA A 9 0.19 -10.68 -13.22
CA ALA A 9 0.76 -11.60 -12.24
C ALA A 9 2.04 -12.25 -12.75
N ALA A 10 2.80 -12.90 -11.88
CA ALA A 10 3.95 -13.71 -12.27
C ALA A 10 4.11 -14.91 -11.33
N GLY A 11 4.94 -15.87 -11.71
CA GLY A 11 5.15 -17.06 -10.90
C GLY A 11 6.04 -16.88 -9.69
N ALA A 12 6.78 -15.76 -9.60
CA ALA A 12 7.65 -15.46 -8.45
C ALA A 12 7.98 -13.96 -8.35
N SER A 13 8.50 -13.55 -7.20
CA SER A 13 9.16 -12.25 -7.04
C SER A 13 10.37 -12.14 -7.98
N GLY A 14 10.71 -10.91 -8.41
CA GLY A 14 11.83 -10.69 -9.35
C GLY A 14 11.56 -11.08 -10.81
N SER A 15 10.34 -11.49 -11.16
CA SER A 15 9.97 -11.83 -12.56
C SER A 15 9.75 -10.62 -13.48
N GLY A 16 9.89 -9.38 -12.97
CA GLY A 16 9.75 -8.14 -13.73
C GLY A 16 8.35 -7.54 -13.74
N LYS A 17 7.45 -7.96 -12.83
CA LYS A 17 6.08 -7.42 -12.72
C LYS A 17 6.05 -5.90 -12.68
N THR A 18 6.70 -5.30 -11.68
CA THR A 18 6.69 -3.85 -11.46
C THR A 18 7.19 -3.09 -12.67
N LEU A 19 8.30 -3.53 -13.27
CA LEU A 19 8.85 -2.88 -14.47
C LEU A 19 7.85 -2.91 -15.62
N ILE A 20 7.27 -4.08 -15.90
CA ILE A 20 6.30 -4.25 -17.00
C ILE A 20 5.01 -3.50 -16.71
N THR A 21 4.53 -3.51 -15.46
CA THR A 21 3.35 -2.75 -15.06
C THR A 21 3.57 -1.26 -15.25
N CYS A 22 4.68 -0.70 -14.73
CA CYS A 22 4.99 0.73 -14.91
C CYS A 22 5.11 1.11 -16.39
N GLY A 23 5.79 0.29 -17.20
CA GLY A 23 5.91 0.53 -18.65
C GLY A 23 4.56 0.47 -19.38
N LEU A 24 3.69 -0.49 -19.02
CA LEU A 24 2.34 -0.60 -19.58
C LEU A 24 1.46 0.59 -19.15
N LEU A 25 1.47 0.95 -17.87
CA LEU A 25 0.74 2.13 -17.37
C LEU A 25 1.17 3.40 -18.12
N GLN A 26 2.48 3.59 -18.31
CA GLN A 26 3.00 4.72 -19.08
C GLN A 26 2.55 4.70 -20.54
N ALA A 27 2.54 3.52 -21.19
CA ALA A 27 2.05 3.39 -22.56
C ALA A 27 0.56 3.72 -22.67
N LEU A 28 -0.26 3.24 -21.73
CA LEU A 28 -1.70 3.55 -21.69
C LEU A 28 -1.97 5.05 -21.46
N VAL A 29 -1.22 5.70 -20.56
CA VAL A 29 -1.30 7.15 -20.34
C VAL A 29 -0.84 7.92 -21.59
N ASN A 30 0.22 7.49 -22.28
CA ASN A 30 0.67 8.09 -23.52
C ASN A 30 -0.37 7.99 -24.65
N ARG A 31 -1.21 6.94 -24.64
CA ARG A 31 -2.38 6.80 -25.53
C ARG A 31 -3.55 7.70 -25.16
N GLY A 32 -3.44 8.49 -24.06
CA GLY A 32 -4.48 9.39 -23.58
C GLY A 32 -5.56 8.72 -22.77
N LEU A 33 -5.39 7.47 -22.34
CA LEU A 33 -6.39 6.74 -21.55
C LEU A 33 -6.36 7.18 -20.08
N LYS A 34 -7.55 7.24 -19.47
CA LYS A 34 -7.74 7.42 -18.04
C LYS A 34 -7.54 6.08 -17.32
N VAL A 35 -6.42 5.93 -16.64
CA VAL A 35 -6.02 4.66 -16.04
C VAL A 35 -6.15 4.71 -14.52
N ALA A 36 -6.84 3.72 -13.93
CA ALA A 36 -6.72 3.39 -12.52
C ALA A 36 -5.68 2.29 -12.36
N SER A 37 -4.77 2.42 -11.41
CA SER A 37 -3.80 1.39 -11.07
C SER A 37 -3.99 0.90 -9.65
N PHE A 38 -3.80 -0.40 -9.43
CA PHE A 38 -3.94 -1.01 -8.11
C PHE A 38 -2.76 -1.91 -7.82
N LYS A 39 -2.23 -1.81 -6.62
CA LYS A 39 -1.24 -2.76 -6.10
C LYS A 39 -1.94 -3.79 -5.23
N CYS A 40 -1.72 -5.07 -5.52
CA CYS A 40 -2.10 -6.15 -4.62
C CYS A 40 -1.17 -6.17 -3.41
N GLY A 41 -1.75 -6.24 -2.21
CA GLY A 41 -0.98 -6.30 -0.97
C GLY A 41 -0.59 -4.95 -0.36
N PRO A 42 0.11 -4.98 0.78
CA PRO A 42 0.40 -3.83 1.62
C PRO A 42 1.68 -3.09 1.20
N ASP A 43 1.75 -2.67 -0.04
CA ASP A 43 2.90 -1.97 -0.63
C ASP A 43 2.63 -0.46 -0.69
N TYR A 44 3.61 0.35 -0.34
CA TYR A 44 3.53 1.81 -0.42
C TYR A 44 4.29 2.37 -1.62
N ILE A 45 5.36 1.71 -2.05
CA ILE A 45 6.33 2.25 -3.00
C ILE A 45 5.84 2.11 -4.43
N ASP A 46 5.37 0.92 -4.84
CA ASP A 46 4.82 0.72 -6.18
C ASP A 46 3.66 1.70 -6.48
N PRO A 47 2.70 1.95 -5.57
CA PRO A 47 1.70 3.00 -5.73
C PRO A 47 2.27 4.41 -5.91
N MET A 48 3.42 4.75 -5.30
CA MET A 48 4.07 6.04 -5.52
C MET A 48 4.61 6.15 -6.95
N PHE A 49 5.24 5.09 -7.50
CA PHE A 49 5.66 5.08 -8.91
C PHE A 49 4.48 5.29 -9.85
N HIS A 50 3.37 4.59 -9.61
CA HIS A 50 2.19 4.71 -10.44
C HIS A 50 1.57 6.11 -10.36
N SER A 51 1.47 6.72 -9.16
CA SER A 51 0.82 8.01 -8.98
C SER A 51 1.72 9.20 -9.25
N ARG A 52 2.90 9.26 -8.63
CA ARG A 52 3.77 10.44 -8.68
C ARG A 52 4.55 10.55 -9.99
N VAL A 53 4.94 9.42 -10.59
CA VAL A 53 5.77 9.41 -11.80
C VAL A 53 4.92 9.28 -13.06
N ILE A 54 4.00 8.32 -13.10
CA ILE A 54 3.19 8.01 -14.29
C ILE A 54 1.91 8.86 -14.30
N GLY A 55 1.39 9.25 -13.13
CA GLY A 55 0.21 10.09 -13.01
C GLY A 55 -1.12 9.32 -13.03
N THR A 56 -1.11 8.01 -12.78
CA THR A 56 -2.34 7.22 -12.66
C THR A 56 -2.99 7.41 -11.28
N ARG A 57 -4.28 7.13 -11.17
CA ARG A 57 -4.95 7.00 -9.87
C ARG A 57 -4.54 5.67 -9.25
N SER A 58 -3.58 5.69 -8.33
CA SER A 58 -3.05 4.49 -7.70
C SER A 58 -3.65 4.22 -6.33
N ARG A 59 -3.98 2.94 -6.05
CA ARG A 59 -4.55 2.45 -4.79
C ARG A 59 -4.00 1.06 -4.46
N ASN A 60 -4.30 0.58 -3.25
CA ASN A 60 -4.05 -0.80 -2.86
C ASN A 60 -5.37 -1.60 -2.84
N LEU A 61 -5.31 -2.85 -3.24
CA LEU A 61 -6.38 -3.82 -3.03
C LEU A 61 -5.80 -5.05 -2.35
N ASP A 62 -6.36 -5.41 -1.19
CA ASP A 62 -5.81 -6.48 -0.38
C ASP A 62 -6.93 -7.26 0.32
N THR A 63 -7.08 -8.53 -0.07
CA THR A 63 -8.10 -9.43 0.46
C THR A 63 -7.77 -9.98 1.87
N PHE A 64 -6.60 -9.62 2.43
CA PHE A 64 -6.33 -9.82 3.84
C PHE A 64 -6.97 -8.73 4.71
N PHE A 65 -6.88 -7.47 4.26
CA PHE A 65 -7.40 -6.34 4.99
C PHE A 65 -8.90 -6.17 4.86
N THR A 66 -9.45 -6.48 3.68
CA THR A 66 -10.87 -6.28 3.38
C THR A 66 -11.55 -7.56 2.92
N ASP A 67 -12.81 -7.73 3.30
CA ASP A 67 -13.67 -8.76 2.75
C ASP A 67 -13.97 -8.53 1.25
N GLY A 68 -14.57 -9.52 0.61
CA GLY A 68 -14.84 -9.44 -0.83
C GLY A 68 -15.75 -8.27 -1.23
N ASP A 69 -16.71 -7.89 -0.38
CA ASP A 69 -17.61 -6.77 -0.65
C ASP A 69 -16.87 -5.43 -0.60
N ARG A 70 -16.07 -5.21 0.44
CA ARG A 70 -15.24 -4.00 0.56
C ARG A 70 -14.19 -3.91 -0.53
N THR A 71 -13.56 -5.05 -0.90
CA THR A 71 -12.58 -5.11 -2.00
C THR A 71 -13.22 -4.69 -3.33
N ARG A 72 -14.40 -5.24 -3.68
CA ARG A 72 -15.13 -4.87 -4.90
C ARG A 72 -15.62 -3.42 -4.86
N TYR A 73 -16.09 -2.94 -3.70
CA TYR A 73 -16.45 -1.54 -3.50
C TYR A 73 -15.29 -0.60 -3.77
N LEU A 74 -14.09 -0.90 -3.22
CA LEU A 74 -12.90 -0.07 -3.40
C LEU A 74 -12.44 -0.05 -4.86
N LEU A 75 -12.49 -1.20 -5.54
CA LEU A 75 -12.22 -1.26 -6.97
C LEU A 75 -13.21 -0.39 -7.76
N ALA A 76 -14.50 -0.54 -7.54
CA ALA A 76 -15.53 0.24 -8.20
C ALA A 76 -15.38 1.73 -7.96
N LYS A 77 -15.25 2.13 -6.70
CA LYS A 77 -15.07 3.52 -6.28
C LYS A 77 -13.89 4.22 -6.96
N ASN A 78 -12.75 3.51 -7.08
CA ASN A 78 -11.54 4.11 -7.60
C ASN A 78 -11.35 3.97 -9.12
N ALA A 79 -12.14 3.13 -9.80
CA ALA A 79 -12.03 2.88 -11.23
C ALA A 79 -13.28 3.30 -12.05
N SER A 80 -14.37 3.75 -11.41
CA SER A 80 -15.65 4.03 -12.07
C SER A 80 -15.61 5.10 -13.17
N ASP A 81 -14.68 6.03 -13.09
CA ASP A 81 -14.48 7.11 -14.05
C ASP A 81 -13.21 6.90 -14.92
N CYS A 82 -12.61 5.69 -14.90
CA CYS A 82 -11.45 5.32 -15.67
C CYS A 82 -11.84 4.38 -16.83
N GLU A 83 -11.05 4.42 -17.90
CA GLU A 83 -11.27 3.60 -19.10
C GLU A 83 -10.71 2.20 -18.93
N ILE A 84 -9.70 2.04 -18.05
CA ILE A 84 -9.13 0.75 -17.68
C ILE A 84 -8.59 0.77 -16.24
N ALA A 85 -8.75 -0.36 -15.54
CA ALA A 85 -8.10 -0.64 -14.26
C ALA A 85 -7.01 -1.70 -14.45
N VAL A 86 -5.78 -1.39 -14.07
CA VAL A 86 -4.63 -2.30 -14.11
C VAL A 86 -4.22 -2.64 -12.68
N MET A 87 -4.24 -3.93 -12.35
CA MET A 87 -3.81 -4.42 -11.03
C MET A 87 -2.42 -5.04 -11.15
N GLU A 88 -1.51 -4.69 -10.26
CA GLU A 88 -0.21 -5.34 -10.14
C GLU A 88 -0.22 -6.36 -9.01
N GLY A 89 0.01 -7.63 -9.34
CA GLY A 89 0.11 -8.73 -8.38
C GLY A 89 1.34 -8.63 -7.48
N VAL A 90 1.27 -9.27 -6.33
CA VAL A 90 2.37 -9.39 -5.36
C VAL A 90 2.95 -10.80 -5.41
N MET A 91 4.25 -10.96 -5.10
CA MET A 91 4.94 -12.27 -5.00
C MET A 91 4.67 -13.18 -6.21
N GLY A 92 4.51 -14.49 -6.02
CA GLY A 92 3.97 -15.40 -7.03
C GLY A 92 2.44 -15.39 -7.05
N TYR A 93 1.86 -15.70 -8.19
CA TYR A 93 0.41 -15.60 -8.42
C TYR A 93 -0.44 -16.29 -7.35
N TYR A 94 -0.01 -17.47 -6.91
CA TYR A 94 -0.69 -18.27 -5.90
C TYR A 94 -0.12 -18.12 -4.49
N ASP A 95 0.94 -17.30 -4.32
CA ASP A 95 1.62 -17.14 -3.03
C ASP A 95 0.85 -16.15 -2.15
N GLY A 96 0.18 -16.65 -1.13
CA GLY A 96 -0.56 -15.84 -0.17
C GLY A 96 -0.02 -15.96 1.25
N VAL A 97 -0.89 -15.83 2.23
CA VAL A 97 -0.54 -15.78 3.65
C VAL A 97 0.35 -16.95 4.06
N GLY A 98 1.52 -16.62 4.61
CA GLY A 98 2.50 -17.59 5.10
C GLY A 98 3.23 -18.38 4.02
N GLY A 99 3.02 -18.09 2.73
CA GLY A 99 3.62 -18.81 1.60
C GLY A 99 3.12 -20.23 1.40
N ILE A 100 2.04 -20.64 2.09
CA ILE A 100 1.49 -21.99 2.06
C ILE A 100 -0.01 -22.04 1.69
N THR A 101 -0.62 -20.89 1.48
CA THR A 101 -2.02 -20.76 1.06
C THR A 101 -2.13 -19.75 -0.07
N SER A 102 -3.23 -19.81 -0.84
CA SER A 102 -3.53 -18.76 -1.85
C SER A 102 -4.40 -17.63 -1.29
N ARG A 103 -4.73 -17.61 0.00
CA ARG A 103 -5.46 -16.52 0.63
C ARG A 103 -4.60 -15.24 0.62
N ALA A 104 -5.20 -14.11 0.25
CA ALA A 104 -4.54 -12.82 0.08
C ALA A 104 -3.39 -12.81 -0.95
N SER A 105 -3.43 -13.73 -1.91
CA SER A 105 -2.55 -13.72 -3.09
C SER A 105 -3.14 -12.88 -4.22
N ALA A 106 -2.37 -12.70 -5.30
CA ALA A 106 -2.89 -12.10 -6.52
C ALA A 106 -4.02 -12.93 -7.14
N TYR A 107 -3.99 -14.27 -7.00
CA TYR A 107 -5.09 -15.17 -7.37
C TYR A 107 -6.35 -14.90 -6.56
N ASP A 108 -6.24 -14.73 -5.25
CA ASP A 108 -7.38 -14.43 -4.37
C ASP A 108 -8.04 -13.09 -4.74
N LEU A 109 -7.24 -12.08 -5.06
CA LEU A 109 -7.73 -10.80 -5.57
C LEU A 109 -8.43 -10.96 -6.92
N ALA A 110 -7.83 -11.69 -7.88
CA ALA A 110 -8.43 -11.96 -9.18
C ALA A 110 -9.78 -12.66 -9.04
N SER A 111 -9.86 -13.68 -8.18
CA SER A 111 -11.08 -14.43 -7.91
C SER A 111 -12.15 -13.58 -7.22
N THR A 112 -11.75 -12.73 -6.23
CA THR A 112 -12.66 -11.85 -5.50
C THR A 112 -13.29 -10.79 -6.41
N THR A 113 -12.53 -10.32 -7.38
CA THR A 113 -12.94 -9.23 -8.30
C THR A 113 -13.33 -9.73 -9.69
N ASP A 114 -13.27 -11.05 -9.92
CA ASP A 114 -13.53 -11.69 -11.22
C ASP A 114 -12.73 -11.04 -12.35
N THR A 115 -11.41 -10.85 -12.13
CA THR A 115 -10.53 -10.08 -13.01
C THR A 115 -9.71 -11.00 -13.90
N PRO A 116 -9.72 -10.80 -15.24
CA PRO A 116 -8.84 -11.49 -16.15
C PRO A 116 -7.36 -11.26 -15.82
N VAL A 117 -6.55 -12.31 -15.89
CA VAL A 117 -5.14 -12.29 -15.49
C VAL A 117 -4.22 -12.50 -16.68
N ILE A 118 -3.18 -11.66 -16.76
CA ILE A 118 -2.07 -11.81 -17.68
C ILE A 118 -0.85 -12.28 -16.90
N LEU A 119 -0.36 -13.49 -17.20
CA LEU A 119 0.80 -14.06 -16.54
C LEU A 119 2.10 -13.59 -17.19
N ILE A 120 2.91 -12.85 -16.44
CA ILE A 120 4.27 -12.47 -16.84
C ILE A 120 5.21 -13.63 -16.51
N VAL A 121 5.88 -14.17 -17.51
CA VAL A 121 6.78 -15.30 -17.37
C VAL A 121 8.21 -14.89 -17.68
N ASN A 122 9.10 -15.01 -16.69
CA ASN A 122 10.53 -14.85 -16.93
C ASN A 122 11.01 -16.02 -17.77
N SER A 123 11.31 -15.73 -19.05
CA SER A 123 11.67 -16.75 -20.06
C SER A 123 13.19 -16.93 -20.22
N ARG A 124 14.00 -16.28 -19.37
CA ARG A 124 15.47 -16.38 -19.45
C ARG A 124 15.94 -17.83 -19.33
N GLY A 125 16.63 -18.30 -20.35
CA GLY A 125 17.20 -19.67 -20.38
C GLY A 125 16.16 -20.77 -20.58
N MET A 126 14.91 -20.43 -20.94
CA MET A 126 13.84 -21.39 -21.21
C MET A 126 13.50 -21.45 -22.71
N SER A 127 13.05 -22.61 -23.15
CA SER A 127 12.47 -22.88 -24.47
C SER A 127 11.18 -23.70 -24.32
N VAL A 128 11.06 -24.90 -24.81
CA VAL A 128 9.84 -25.74 -24.69
C VAL A 128 9.39 -25.95 -23.24
N SER A 129 10.31 -25.97 -22.27
CA SER A 129 9.96 -26.04 -20.84
C SER A 129 9.07 -24.87 -20.37
N LEU A 130 9.02 -23.77 -21.13
CA LEU A 130 8.12 -22.64 -20.88
C LEU A 130 6.64 -23.08 -21.00
N ALA A 131 6.32 -23.96 -21.95
CA ALA A 131 4.96 -24.49 -22.08
C ALA A 131 4.53 -25.30 -20.84
N ALA A 132 5.41 -26.15 -20.32
CA ALA A 132 5.16 -26.90 -19.09
C ALA A 132 4.99 -25.96 -17.88
N TYR A 133 5.78 -24.91 -17.78
CA TYR A 133 5.67 -23.90 -16.73
C TYR A 133 4.32 -23.17 -16.78
N VAL A 134 3.93 -22.64 -17.95
CA VAL A 134 2.66 -21.94 -18.14
C VAL A 134 1.48 -22.88 -17.90
N LYS A 135 1.54 -24.12 -18.42
CA LYS A 135 0.52 -25.15 -18.21
C LYS A 135 0.28 -25.41 -16.73
N GLY A 136 1.35 -25.48 -15.92
CA GLY A 136 1.23 -25.64 -14.47
C GLY A 136 0.43 -24.52 -13.80
N PHE A 137 0.61 -23.26 -14.24
CA PHE A 137 -0.16 -22.14 -13.72
C PHE A 137 -1.62 -22.14 -14.18
N LEU A 138 -1.88 -22.55 -15.43
CA LEU A 138 -3.24 -22.64 -15.99
C LEU A 138 -4.07 -23.72 -15.27
N GLU A 139 -3.46 -24.85 -14.93
CA GLU A 139 -4.15 -26.04 -14.43
C GLU A 139 -4.10 -26.22 -12.91
N TYR A 140 -3.22 -25.47 -12.18
CA TYR A 140 -3.09 -25.62 -10.73
C TYR A 140 -4.38 -25.30 -9.97
N LYS A 141 -5.14 -24.30 -10.46
CA LYS A 141 -6.50 -24.02 -10.01
C LYS A 141 -7.44 -24.12 -11.20
N LYS A 142 -8.62 -24.71 -10.98
CA LYS A 142 -9.62 -24.91 -12.04
C LYS A 142 -10.08 -23.60 -12.68
N ASP A 143 -10.10 -22.54 -11.88
CA ASP A 143 -10.51 -21.17 -12.22
C ASP A 143 -9.33 -20.20 -12.08
N SER A 144 -8.25 -20.48 -12.81
CA SER A 144 -7.02 -19.69 -12.69
C SER A 144 -7.15 -18.22 -13.11
N HIS A 145 -8.22 -17.83 -13.79
CA HIS A 145 -8.44 -16.51 -14.41
C HIS A 145 -7.36 -16.08 -15.43
N ILE A 146 -6.33 -16.93 -15.69
CA ILE A 146 -5.25 -16.62 -16.62
C ILE A 146 -5.78 -16.75 -18.05
N CYS A 147 -5.83 -15.63 -18.77
CA CYS A 147 -6.32 -15.54 -20.15
C CYS A 147 -5.23 -15.09 -21.13
N GLY A 148 -4.10 -14.59 -20.63
CA GLY A 148 -2.99 -14.13 -21.44
C GLY A 148 -1.63 -14.34 -20.81
N VAL A 149 -0.59 -14.32 -21.63
CA VAL A 149 0.82 -14.48 -21.24
C VAL A 149 1.69 -13.40 -21.87
N ILE A 150 2.61 -12.83 -21.10
CA ILE A 150 3.69 -11.97 -21.57
C ILE A 150 5.03 -12.63 -21.22
N PHE A 151 5.93 -12.78 -22.18
CA PHE A 151 7.28 -13.29 -21.95
C PHE A 151 8.22 -12.16 -21.55
N ASN A 152 8.78 -12.21 -20.38
CA ASN A 152 9.83 -11.29 -19.95
C ASN A 152 11.22 -11.87 -20.25
N GLN A 153 12.18 -11.03 -20.65
CA GLN A 153 13.55 -11.38 -21.05
C GLN A 153 13.60 -12.39 -22.22
N MET A 154 12.64 -12.31 -23.15
CA MET A 154 12.57 -13.14 -24.34
C MET A 154 13.37 -12.54 -25.51
N SER A 155 14.10 -13.40 -26.21
CA SER A 155 14.77 -13.01 -27.45
C SER A 155 13.74 -12.79 -28.57
N PRO A 156 13.86 -11.71 -29.40
CA PRO A 156 13.01 -11.49 -30.55
C PRO A 156 13.01 -12.68 -31.55
N MET A 157 14.13 -13.38 -31.69
CA MET A 157 14.25 -14.52 -32.60
C MET A 157 13.48 -15.75 -32.10
N LEU A 158 13.39 -15.96 -30.78
CA LEU A 158 12.70 -17.11 -30.20
C LEU A 158 11.18 -16.86 -30.04
N TYR A 159 10.78 -15.62 -29.87
CA TYR A 159 9.41 -15.21 -29.59
C TYR A 159 8.37 -15.80 -30.56
N PRO A 160 8.48 -15.69 -31.89
CA PRO A 160 7.44 -16.19 -32.79
C PRO A 160 7.19 -17.70 -32.67
N ARG A 161 8.25 -18.47 -32.38
CA ARG A 161 8.16 -19.93 -32.22
C ARG A 161 7.47 -20.28 -30.91
N MET A 162 7.81 -19.56 -29.84
CA MET A 162 7.21 -19.78 -28.50
C MET A 162 5.76 -19.32 -28.46
N LYS A 163 5.44 -18.20 -29.10
CA LYS A 163 4.06 -17.75 -29.27
C LYS A 163 3.21 -18.84 -29.92
N LYS A 164 3.61 -19.31 -31.09
CA LYS A 164 2.91 -20.36 -31.82
C LYS A 164 2.72 -21.62 -30.97
N LEU A 165 3.78 -22.08 -30.30
CA LEU A 165 3.74 -23.28 -29.47
C LEU A 165 2.71 -23.15 -28.33
N LEU A 166 2.71 -22.05 -27.59
CA LEU A 166 1.78 -21.89 -26.45
C LEU A 166 0.34 -21.70 -26.90
N GLU A 167 0.11 -20.95 -27.96
CA GLU A 167 -1.23 -20.73 -28.50
C GLU A 167 -1.86 -22.03 -29.04
N GLU A 168 -1.05 -22.87 -29.72
CA GLU A 168 -1.50 -24.16 -30.26
C GLU A 168 -1.69 -25.24 -29.19
N GLU A 169 -0.78 -25.32 -28.20
CA GLU A 169 -0.81 -26.41 -27.20
C GLU A 169 -1.67 -26.08 -25.96
N LEU A 170 -1.74 -24.80 -25.55
CA LEU A 170 -2.34 -24.40 -24.27
C LEU A 170 -3.60 -23.54 -24.46
N SER A 171 -3.95 -23.16 -25.67
CA SER A 171 -5.10 -22.29 -25.96
C SER A 171 -5.10 -20.99 -25.14
N VAL A 172 -3.92 -20.44 -24.84
CA VAL A 172 -3.73 -19.19 -24.10
C VAL A 172 -3.19 -18.10 -25.01
N LYS A 173 -3.74 -16.89 -24.97
CA LYS A 173 -3.33 -15.76 -25.80
C LYS A 173 -1.92 -15.28 -25.39
N VAL A 174 -0.97 -15.19 -26.33
CA VAL A 174 0.37 -14.65 -26.08
C VAL A 174 0.40 -13.20 -26.52
N LEU A 175 0.45 -12.28 -25.56
CA LEU A 175 0.29 -10.83 -25.72
C LEU A 175 1.61 -10.09 -25.99
N GLY A 176 2.68 -10.81 -26.24
CA GLY A 176 3.95 -10.20 -26.60
C GLY A 176 5.11 -10.65 -25.70
N TYR A 177 6.21 -9.92 -25.85
CA TYR A 177 7.42 -10.17 -25.07
C TYR A 177 8.12 -8.87 -24.69
N VAL A 178 8.90 -8.91 -23.63
CA VAL A 178 9.79 -7.83 -23.21
C VAL A 178 11.22 -8.31 -23.39
N PRO A 179 12.04 -7.65 -24.22
CA PRO A 179 13.45 -7.97 -24.34
C PRO A 179 14.21 -7.58 -23.06
N LYS A 180 15.48 -7.94 -22.96
CA LYS A 180 16.33 -7.41 -21.90
C LYS A 180 16.52 -5.89 -22.11
N VAL A 181 16.04 -5.07 -21.20
CA VAL A 181 16.16 -3.60 -21.23
C VAL A 181 17.13 -3.19 -20.13
N GLU A 182 18.39 -2.92 -20.49
CA GLU A 182 19.48 -2.67 -19.52
C GLU A 182 19.35 -1.32 -18.82
N ASP A 183 18.86 -0.30 -19.51
CA ASP A 183 18.77 1.07 -19.00
C ASP A 183 17.53 1.34 -18.11
N CYS A 184 16.66 0.35 -17.95
CA CYS A 184 15.37 0.51 -17.24
C CYS A 184 15.31 -0.30 -15.94
N VAL A 185 16.45 -0.71 -15.39
CA VAL A 185 16.47 -1.42 -14.09
C VAL A 185 16.11 -0.44 -12.98
N ILE A 186 15.09 -0.78 -12.22
CA ILE A 186 14.73 -0.08 -10.98
C ILE A 186 15.44 -0.80 -9.83
N GLU A 187 16.31 -0.08 -9.12
CA GLU A 187 17.06 -0.64 -8.02
C GLU A 187 16.13 -0.95 -6.82
N SER A 188 16.50 -1.96 -6.05
CA SER A 188 15.76 -2.34 -4.84
C SER A 188 16.59 -2.07 -3.59
N ARG A 189 15.92 -1.66 -2.51
CA ARG A 189 16.46 -1.51 -1.14
C ARG A 189 16.08 -2.69 -0.25
N HIS A 190 16.54 -2.67 0.99
CA HIS A 190 16.20 -3.67 2.00
C HIS A 190 14.69 -3.83 2.25
N LEU A 191 13.90 -2.75 2.09
CA LEU A 191 12.45 -2.71 2.33
C LEU A 191 11.61 -2.50 1.05
N GLY A 192 12.19 -2.74 -0.11
CA GLY A 192 11.49 -2.55 -1.40
C GLY A 192 12.30 -1.75 -2.41
N LEU A 193 11.62 -1.03 -3.30
CA LEU A 193 12.27 -0.17 -4.28
C LEU A 193 12.79 1.12 -3.62
N VAL A 194 13.73 1.77 -4.29
CA VAL A 194 14.17 3.15 -3.97
C VAL A 194 12.99 4.09 -4.19
N LEU A 195 12.87 5.16 -3.41
CA LEU A 195 11.80 6.14 -3.61
C LEU A 195 11.90 6.75 -5.02
N PRO A 196 10.76 7.09 -5.67
CA PRO A 196 10.77 7.63 -7.03
C PRO A 196 11.66 8.88 -7.19
N GLU A 197 11.67 9.74 -6.19
CA GLU A 197 12.43 10.99 -6.16
C GLU A 197 13.96 10.77 -6.13
N GLU A 198 14.41 9.60 -5.70
CA GLU A 198 15.82 9.25 -5.58
C GLU A 198 16.40 8.64 -6.87
N ILE A 199 15.58 8.35 -7.87
CA ILE A 199 16.02 7.74 -9.13
C ILE A 199 16.20 8.81 -10.20
N PRO A 200 17.44 9.13 -10.58
CA PRO A 200 17.69 10.09 -11.65
C PRO A 200 17.00 9.69 -12.96
N GLU A 201 16.40 10.65 -13.64
CA GLU A 201 15.79 10.48 -14.95
C GLU A 201 14.71 9.37 -15.04
N LEU A 202 14.10 8.98 -13.90
CA LEU A 202 13.11 7.90 -13.85
C LEU A 202 12.01 8.08 -14.90
N LYS A 203 11.47 9.27 -15.04
CA LYS A 203 10.43 9.57 -16.04
C LYS A 203 10.89 9.31 -17.46
N SER A 204 12.13 9.68 -17.80
CA SER A 204 12.74 9.42 -19.11
C SER A 204 12.94 7.92 -19.35
N ARG A 205 13.38 7.18 -18.32
CA ARG A 205 13.54 5.72 -18.40
C ARG A 205 12.20 5.01 -18.62
N LEU A 206 11.15 5.42 -17.91
CA LEU A 206 9.80 4.86 -18.08
C LEU A 206 9.22 5.20 -19.45
N GLN A 207 9.50 6.40 -19.99
CA GLN A 207 9.11 6.76 -21.34
C GLN A 207 9.78 5.85 -22.39
N LYS A 208 11.09 5.63 -22.29
CA LYS A 208 11.80 4.68 -23.16
C LYS A 208 11.25 3.26 -23.05
N LEU A 209 10.96 2.81 -21.83
CA LEU A 209 10.36 1.50 -21.61
C LEU A 209 9.00 1.39 -22.30
N SER A 210 8.13 2.38 -22.16
CA SER A 210 6.82 2.40 -22.80
C SER A 210 6.92 2.30 -24.33
N GLU A 211 7.90 2.96 -24.95
CA GLU A 211 8.16 2.88 -26.39
C GLU A 211 8.63 1.47 -26.83
N VAL A 212 9.37 0.77 -25.97
CA VAL A 212 9.73 -0.63 -26.22
C VAL A 212 8.48 -1.50 -26.12
N LEU A 213 7.65 -1.33 -25.10
CA LEU A 213 6.44 -2.11 -24.88
C LEU A 213 5.41 -1.88 -26.00
N GLU A 214 5.25 -0.66 -26.51
CA GLU A 214 4.40 -0.37 -27.67
C GLU A 214 4.78 -1.18 -28.93
N LYS A 215 6.06 -1.51 -29.08
CA LYS A 215 6.56 -2.29 -30.23
C LYS A 215 6.52 -3.80 -30.02
N THR A 216 6.48 -4.24 -28.77
CA THR A 216 6.72 -5.66 -28.43
C THR A 216 5.55 -6.33 -27.73
N LEU A 217 4.60 -5.55 -27.20
CA LEU A 217 3.35 -6.05 -26.64
C LEU A 217 2.16 -5.76 -27.56
N ASP A 218 1.21 -6.64 -27.56
CA ASP A 218 -0.12 -6.44 -28.16
C ASP A 218 -1.01 -5.66 -27.17
N ILE A 219 -0.79 -4.33 -27.09
CA ILE A 219 -1.52 -3.48 -26.15
C ILE A 219 -3.01 -3.45 -26.50
N ASP A 220 -3.37 -3.50 -27.77
CA ASP A 220 -4.77 -3.53 -28.18
C ASP A 220 -5.44 -4.85 -27.75
N GLY A 221 -4.74 -5.98 -27.86
CA GLY A 221 -5.19 -7.25 -27.31
C GLY A 221 -5.30 -7.27 -25.77
N ILE A 222 -4.45 -6.51 -25.07
CA ILE A 222 -4.56 -6.30 -23.62
C ILE A 222 -5.83 -5.50 -23.27
N LEU A 223 -6.12 -4.44 -24.02
CA LEU A 223 -7.33 -3.63 -23.85
C LEU A 223 -8.61 -4.44 -24.17
N GLU A 224 -8.56 -5.29 -25.19
CA GLU A 224 -9.65 -6.20 -25.52
C GLU A 224 -9.95 -7.15 -24.36
N LEU A 225 -8.93 -7.84 -23.81
CA LEU A 225 -9.08 -8.71 -22.64
C LEU A 225 -9.60 -7.96 -21.41
N ALA A 226 -9.14 -6.72 -21.19
CA ALA A 226 -9.66 -5.89 -20.10
C ALA A 226 -11.16 -5.58 -20.30
N GLY A 227 -11.60 -5.35 -21.55
CA GLY A 227 -12.99 -5.11 -21.92
C GLY A 227 -13.90 -6.34 -21.78
N GLU A 228 -13.33 -7.54 -21.85
CA GLU A 228 -14.04 -8.81 -21.64
C GLU A 228 -14.31 -9.12 -20.15
N ALA A 229 -13.68 -8.40 -19.22
CA ALA A 229 -13.90 -8.61 -17.79
C ALA A 229 -15.40 -8.61 -17.46
N PRO A 230 -15.90 -9.58 -16.67
CA PRO A 230 -17.31 -9.64 -16.26
C PRO A 230 -17.79 -8.39 -15.54
N GLU A 231 -19.09 -8.19 -15.43
CA GLU A 231 -19.62 -7.12 -14.59
C GLU A 231 -19.18 -7.29 -13.14
N LEU A 232 -18.67 -6.21 -12.55
CA LEU A 232 -18.26 -6.20 -11.13
C LEU A 232 -19.50 -6.07 -10.25
N ALA A 233 -19.73 -7.07 -9.39
CA ALA A 233 -20.80 -7.06 -8.38
C ALA A 233 -20.34 -6.27 -7.14
N ALA A 234 -20.13 -4.96 -7.29
CA ALA A 234 -19.77 -4.09 -6.18
C ALA A 234 -21.03 -3.71 -5.36
N PRO A 235 -20.96 -3.78 -4.02
CA PRO A 235 -22.07 -3.32 -3.17
C PRO A 235 -22.18 -1.80 -3.16
N GLU A 236 -23.39 -1.31 -2.90
CA GLU A 236 -23.63 0.10 -2.61
C GLU A 236 -23.11 0.47 -1.20
N THR A 237 -22.81 1.74 -0.97
CA THR A 237 -22.27 2.25 0.31
C THR A 237 -23.19 1.93 1.48
N GLU A 238 -24.52 2.05 1.30
CA GLU A 238 -25.54 1.76 2.31
C GLU A 238 -25.48 0.31 2.82
N MET A 239 -25.16 -0.64 1.96
CA MET A 239 -25.00 -2.03 2.32
C MET A 239 -23.79 -2.23 3.23
N LEU A 240 -22.69 -1.52 2.99
CA LEU A 240 -21.50 -1.56 3.85
C LEU A 240 -21.78 -0.90 5.21
N ILE A 241 -22.54 0.20 5.24
CA ILE A 241 -22.96 0.86 6.48
C ILE A 241 -23.87 -0.06 7.31
N GLN A 242 -24.78 -0.82 6.67
CA GLN A 242 -25.61 -1.79 7.37
C GLN A 242 -24.80 -2.92 8.02
N LYS A 243 -23.70 -3.35 7.39
CA LYS A 243 -22.79 -4.36 7.94
C LYS A 243 -21.90 -3.81 9.08
N ASP A 244 -21.49 -2.56 8.96
CA ASP A 244 -20.61 -1.90 9.93
C ASP A 244 -20.94 -0.41 10.00
N THR A 245 -21.64 0.00 11.04
CA THR A 245 -22.10 1.40 11.22
C THR A 245 -20.95 2.40 11.30
N ALA A 246 -19.75 1.97 11.71
CA ALA A 246 -18.57 2.82 11.73
C ALA A 246 -18.15 3.28 10.32
N PHE A 247 -18.47 2.51 9.28
CA PHE A 247 -18.24 2.90 7.89
C PHE A 247 -19.03 4.15 7.49
N GLY A 248 -20.21 4.36 8.09
CA GLY A 248 -21.06 5.53 7.89
C GLY A 248 -20.74 6.71 8.82
N TYR A 249 -19.74 6.58 9.71
CA TYR A 249 -19.42 7.65 10.65
C TYR A 249 -19.04 8.94 9.92
N ARG A 250 -19.54 10.08 10.43
CA ARG A 250 -19.17 11.43 9.98
C ARG A 250 -19.12 12.34 11.20
N THR A 251 -18.11 13.23 11.25
CA THR A 251 -18.07 14.30 12.25
C THR A 251 -19.16 15.33 11.98
N GLU A 252 -19.73 15.91 13.05
CA GLU A 252 -20.75 16.98 12.94
C GLU A 252 -20.16 18.27 12.35
N GLU A 253 -18.87 18.52 12.62
CA GLU A 253 -18.08 19.63 12.10
C GLU A 253 -16.78 19.11 11.50
N LYS A 254 -16.21 19.82 10.54
CA LYS A 254 -14.87 19.50 10.03
C LYS A 254 -13.83 19.58 11.14
N VAL A 255 -12.94 18.59 11.20
CA VAL A 255 -11.78 18.56 12.08
C VAL A 255 -10.50 18.67 11.24
N ARG A 256 -9.53 19.45 11.69
CA ARG A 256 -8.25 19.66 10.99
C ARG A 256 -7.21 18.67 11.51
N ILE A 257 -6.75 17.79 10.63
CA ILE A 257 -5.78 16.75 10.96
C ILE A 257 -4.44 17.07 10.30
N GLY A 258 -3.42 17.33 11.12
CA GLY A 258 -2.05 17.46 10.65
C GLY A 258 -1.50 16.12 10.21
N VAL A 259 -1.05 16.04 8.96
CA VAL A 259 -0.47 14.81 8.39
C VAL A 259 1.01 15.05 8.12
N ALA A 260 1.87 14.33 8.84
CA ALA A 260 3.31 14.37 8.57
C ALA A 260 3.58 13.75 7.18
N ASP A 261 4.13 14.52 6.24
CA ASP A 261 4.36 14.12 4.86
C ASP A 261 5.64 14.79 4.31
N ASP A 262 6.73 14.03 4.32
CA ASP A 262 8.03 14.37 3.75
C ASP A 262 8.83 13.09 3.46
N GLU A 263 10.15 13.21 3.24
CA GLU A 263 11.03 12.08 2.94
C GLU A 263 11.10 11.05 4.07
N ALA A 264 10.88 11.46 5.32
CA ALA A 264 10.86 10.58 6.48
C ALA A 264 9.49 9.93 6.70
N PHE A 265 8.40 10.56 6.27
CA PHE A 265 7.01 10.15 6.53
C PHE A 265 6.20 10.15 5.24
N CYS A 266 6.31 9.08 4.46
CA CYS A 266 5.72 9.02 3.12
C CYS A 266 4.84 7.78 2.86
N PHE A 267 4.66 6.90 3.84
CA PHE A 267 3.90 5.66 3.67
C PHE A 267 2.42 5.87 3.99
N PHE A 268 1.64 6.15 2.96
CA PHE A 268 0.20 6.34 3.05
C PHE A 268 -0.54 5.36 2.16
N TYR A 269 -1.61 4.77 2.68
CA TYR A 269 -2.67 4.28 1.84
C TYR A 269 -3.57 5.45 1.45
N ALA A 270 -3.62 5.77 0.15
CA ALA A 270 -4.44 6.88 -0.32
C ALA A 270 -5.94 6.72 0.03
N ASP A 271 -6.41 5.46 0.12
CA ASP A 271 -7.77 5.17 0.57
C ASP A 271 -7.97 5.50 2.07
N ASN A 272 -6.95 5.36 2.92
CA ASN A 272 -7.02 5.79 4.32
C ASN A 272 -7.26 7.30 4.44
N LEU A 273 -6.47 8.08 3.69
CA LEU A 273 -6.62 9.54 3.66
C LEU A 273 -8.00 9.94 3.15
N ASN A 274 -8.44 9.34 2.04
CA ASN A 274 -9.78 9.59 1.48
C ASN A 274 -10.90 9.20 2.45
N LEU A 275 -10.73 8.13 3.24
CA LEU A 275 -11.73 7.75 4.23
C LEU A 275 -11.82 8.78 5.36
N LEU A 276 -10.69 9.30 5.86
CA LEU A 276 -10.66 10.38 6.84
C LEU A 276 -11.40 11.62 6.32
N GLU A 277 -11.14 12.04 5.07
CA GLU A 277 -11.84 13.16 4.44
C GLU A 277 -13.35 12.90 4.31
N GLN A 278 -13.75 11.70 3.91
CA GLN A 278 -15.18 11.32 3.84
C GLN A 278 -15.85 11.31 5.21
N MET A 279 -15.09 10.99 6.27
CA MET A 279 -15.56 11.03 7.66
C MET A 279 -15.58 12.46 8.25
N GLY A 280 -15.12 13.48 7.50
CA GLY A 280 -15.20 14.90 7.89
C GLY A 280 -13.87 15.52 8.29
N ALA A 281 -12.74 14.89 8.03
CA ALA A 281 -11.43 15.51 8.22
C ALA A 281 -11.11 16.51 7.10
N GLU A 282 -10.39 17.59 7.47
CA GLU A 282 -9.59 18.42 6.59
C GLU A 282 -8.12 18.04 6.84
N LEU A 283 -7.46 17.47 5.84
CA LEU A 283 -6.07 17.02 5.96
C LEU A 283 -5.12 18.17 5.64
N VAL A 284 -4.27 18.52 6.60
CA VAL A 284 -3.27 19.60 6.48
C VAL A 284 -1.88 18.98 6.56
N ARG A 285 -1.15 19.00 5.45
CA ARG A 285 0.20 18.41 5.40
C ARG A 285 1.20 19.33 6.06
N PHE A 286 2.19 18.74 6.72
CA PHE A 286 3.37 19.43 7.28
C PHE A 286 4.59 18.51 7.19
N SER A 287 5.77 19.09 7.18
CA SER A 287 7.04 18.38 7.14
C SER A 287 7.75 18.41 8.48
N PRO A 288 7.87 17.28 9.19
CA PRO A 288 8.73 17.20 10.36
C PRO A 288 10.20 17.59 10.11
N ILE A 289 10.69 17.42 8.89
CA ILE A 289 12.08 17.80 8.53
C ILE A 289 12.19 19.31 8.23
N HIS A 290 11.29 19.86 7.42
CA HIS A 290 11.46 21.17 6.79
C HIS A 290 10.69 22.30 7.47
N ASP A 291 9.55 22.01 8.11
CA ASP A 291 8.75 23.00 8.81
C ASP A 291 9.25 23.21 10.24
N ARG A 292 9.22 24.44 10.74
CA ARG A 292 9.62 24.77 12.12
C ARG A 292 8.45 24.72 13.10
N GLU A 293 7.23 24.87 12.61
CA GLU A 293 6.01 24.93 13.41
C GLU A 293 4.93 24.02 12.82
N LEU A 294 4.04 23.53 13.66
CA LEU A 294 2.84 22.86 13.23
C LEU A 294 1.85 23.86 12.60
N PRO A 295 1.08 23.45 11.58
CA PRO A 295 -0.02 24.25 11.07
C PRO A 295 -0.97 24.69 12.18
N GLU A 296 -1.52 25.91 12.04
CA GLU A 296 -2.44 26.46 13.03
C GLU A 296 -3.75 25.64 13.11
N ASP A 297 -4.35 25.70 14.29
CA ASP A 297 -5.69 25.16 14.57
C ASP A 297 -5.89 23.68 14.24
N LEU A 298 -4.86 22.84 14.41
CA LEU A 298 -4.99 21.39 14.31
C LEU A 298 -5.83 20.81 15.46
N ASP A 299 -6.62 19.80 15.13
CA ASP A 299 -7.48 19.06 16.05
C ASP A 299 -6.96 17.63 16.30
N GLY A 300 -5.97 17.17 15.52
CA GLY A 300 -5.31 15.87 15.66
C GLY A 300 -4.09 15.73 14.76
N LEU A 301 -3.25 14.72 15.02
CA LEU A 301 -2.03 14.40 14.27
C LEU A 301 -2.07 12.97 13.72
N LEU A 302 -1.67 12.82 12.47
CA LEU A 302 -1.39 11.55 11.81
C LEU A 302 0.09 11.49 11.45
N LEU A 303 0.83 10.62 12.13
CA LEU A 303 2.25 10.36 11.91
C LEU A 303 2.39 8.97 11.29
N SER A 304 2.52 8.92 9.97
CA SER A 304 2.59 7.65 9.24
C SER A 304 3.99 7.04 9.24
N GLY A 305 4.12 5.87 8.62
CA GLY A 305 5.40 5.24 8.35
C GLY A 305 6.21 5.96 7.27
N GLY A 306 7.40 5.47 7.05
CA GLY A 306 8.37 5.99 6.09
C GLY A 306 9.77 5.52 6.44
N TYR A 307 10.74 6.40 6.27
CA TYR A 307 12.15 6.16 6.53
C TYR A 307 12.77 7.22 7.48
N PRO A 308 12.25 7.39 8.72
CA PRO A 308 12.80 8.38 9.64
C PRO A 308 14.26 8.08 10.01
N GLU A 309 14.67 6.81 10.01
CA GLU A 309 16.05 6.38 10.28
C GLU A 309 17.06 6.85 9.21
N LEU A 310 16.61 7.07 7.97
CA LEU A 310 17.45 7.66 6.91
C LEU A 310 17.63 9.17 7.08
N ASN A 311 16.71 9.81 7.80
CA ASN A 311 16.63 11.26 8.00
C ASN A 311 16.87 11.65 9.47
N GLY A 312 17.46 10.75 10.26
CA GLY A 312 17.60 10.92 11.72
C GLY A 312 18.33 12.20 12.14
N GLU A 313 19.34 12.64 11.39
CA GLU A 313 20.07 13.89 11.67
C GLU A 313 19.18 15.12 11.46
N ALA A 314 18.49 15.21 10.34
CA ALA A 314 17.59 16.32 10.03
C ALA A 314 16.42 16.41 11.03
N LEU A 315 15.87 15.27 11.44
CA LEU A 315 14.82 15.22 12.47
C LEU A 315 15.34 15.63 13.84
N GLU A 316 16.57 15.24 14.22
CA GLU A 316 17.22 15.68 15.47
C GLU A 316 17.53 17.17 15.46
N GLU A 317 17.94 17.75 14.35
CA GLU A 317 18.19 19.18 14.20
C GLU A 317 16.93 20.04 14.37
N ASN A 318 15.76 19.49 14.03
CA ASN A 318 14.48 20.19 14.15
C ASN A 318 13.81 19.97 15.53
N GLN A 319 14.52 20.35 16.60
CA GLN A 319 14.01 20.22 17.98
C GLN A 319 12.77 21.10 18.26
N GLU A 320 12.56 22.16 17.51
CA GLU A 320 11.37 23.02 17.62
C GLU A 320 10.12 22.20 17.25
N MET A 321 10.13 21.51 16.12
CA MET A 321 9.04 20.64 15.70
C MET A 321 8.85 19.46 16.67
N CYS A 322 9.94 18.79 17.07
CA CYS A 322 9.88 17.70 18.07
C CYS A 322 9.20 18.14 19.37
N THR A 323 9.60 19.29 19.88
CA THR A 323 9.05 19.88 21.12
C THR A 323 7.58 20.21 20.93
N ARG A 324 7.22 20.82 19.82
CA ARG A 324 5.84 21.22 19.53
C ARG A 324 4.90 20.02 19.42
N ILE A 325 5.32 18.97 18.70
CA ILE A 325 4.55 17.72 18.61
C ILE A 325 4.36 17.11 20.00
N ARG A 326 5.42 17.07 20.81
CA ARG A 326 5.33 16.57 22.18
C ARG A 326 4.34 17.36 23.02
N GLU A 327 4.43 18.68 23.01
CA GLU A 327 3.55 19.57 23.81
C GLU A 327 2.08 19.35 23.46
N VAL A 328 1.71 19.35 22.17
CA VAL A 328 0.32 19.22 21.76
C VAL A 328 -0.25 17.84 22.09
N ILE A 329 0.55 16.76 21.96
CA ILE A 329 0.11 15.41 22.33
C ILE A 329 -0.09 15.30 23.85
N LEU A 330 0.82 15.87 24.64
CA LEU A 330 0.72 15.87 26.12
C LEU A 330 -0.42 16.77 26.62
N ASP A 331 -0.79 17.84 25.89
CA ASP A 331 -2.00 18.66 26.15
C ASP A 331 -3.30 17.95 25.70
N GLY A 332 -3.20 16.74 25.16
CA GLY A 332 -4.34 15.88 24.84
C GLY A 332 -4.82 15.93 23.39
N MET A 333 -4.05 16.52 22.46
CA MET A 333 -4.36 16.43 21.05
C MET A 333 -4.29 14.96 20.59
N PRO A 334 -5.32 14.42 19.94
CA PRO A 334 -5.31 13.06 19.42
C PRO A 334 -4.18 12.82 18.42
N CYS A 335 -3.49 11.70 18.58
CA CYS A 335 -2.43 11.29 17.66
C CYS A 335 -2.58 9.81 17.28
N LEU A 336 -2.50 9.53 15.98
CA LEU A 336 -2.37 8.19 15.43
C LEU A 336 -1.00 8.08 14.78
N ALA A 337 -0.12 7.19 15.31
CA ALA A 337 1.26 7.06 14.88
C ALA A 337 1.59 5.60 14.53
N GLU A 338 2.04 5.38 13.30
CA GLU A 338 2.34 4.05 12.76
C GLU A 338 3.83 3.95 12.38
N CYS A 339 4.48 2.83 12.73
CA CYS A 339 5.83 2.45 12.31
C CYS A 339 6.87 3.59 12.46
N GLY A 340 7.26 4.26 11.38
CA GLY A 340 8.18 5.41 11.43
C GLY A 340 7.68 6.55 12.32
N GLY A 341 6.39 6.86 12.26
CA GLY A 341 5.76 7.85 13.14
C GLY A 341 5.80 7.43 14.61
N PHE A 342 5.63 6.14 14.91
CA PHE A 342 5.82 5.59 16.24
C PHE A 342 7.28 5.71 16.69
N MET A 343 8.26 5.40 15.84
CA MET A 343 9.69 5.57 16.13
C MET A 343 10.01 7.03 16.49
N TYR A 344 9.45 7.98 15.75
CA TYR A 344 9.66 9.42 15.96
C TYR A 344 9.07 9.93 17.31
N LEU A 345 8.06 9.25 17.86
CA LEU A 345 7.50 9.61 19.16
C LEU A 345 8.37 9.17 20.35
N HIS A 346 9.40 8.36 20.18
CA HIS A 346 10.31 7.96 21.27
C HIS A 346 11.17 9.11 21.79
N GLN A 347 11.91 8.85 22.87
CA GLN A 347 12.95 9.78 23.34
C GLN A 347 14.13 9.79 22.39
N GLU A 348 14.51 8.59 21.90
CA GLU A 348 15.63 8.40 20.99
C GLU A 348 15.27 7.39 19.90
N MET A 349 15.88 7.58 18.74
CA MET A 349 15.80 6.69 17.59
C MET A 349 17.21 6.44 17.05
N GLU A 350 17.54 5.18 16.78
CA GLU A 350 18.79 4.82 16.12
C GLU A 350 18.67 5.09 14.61
N ASP A 351 19.66 5.77 14.03
CA ASP A 351 19.75 6.00 12.59
C ASP A 351 20.44 4.83 11.87
N MET A 352 20.58 4.92 10.54
CA MET A 352 21.21 3.88 9.73
C MET A 352 22.72 3.73 9.98
N GLU A 353 23.35 4.70 10.62
CA GLU A 353 24.78 4.68 11.02
C GLU A 353 24.97 4.12 12.44
N GLY A 354 23.89 3.81 13.14
CA GLY A 354 23.89 3.32 14.52
C GLY A 354 23.99 4.41 15.57
N LYS A 355 23.81 5.68 15.20
CA LYS A 355 23.82 6.80 16.12
C LYS A 355 22.42 7.00 16.72
N GLN A 356 22.37 7.22 18.05
CA GLN A 356 21.14 7.59 18.73
C GLN A 356 20.82 9.05 18.47
N ARG A 357 19.61 9.31 17.97
CA ARG A 357 19.08 10.65 17.64
C ARG A 357 17.95 10.98 18.59
N ARG A 358 17.96 12.17 19.19
CA ARG A 358 16.85 12.66 20.02
C ARG A 358 15.69 13.08 19.15
N VAL A 359 14.49 12.59 19.49
CA VAL A 359 13.25 12.86 18.76
C VAL A 359 12.16 13.37 19.72
N CYS A 360 10.87 13.21 19.46
CA CYS A 360 9.80 13.93 20.19
C CYS A 360 9.73 13.63 21.69
N GLY A 361 10.05 12.43 22.14
CA GLY A 361 10.06 12.07 23.56
C GLY A 361 8.68 11.96 24.21
N VAL A 362 7.65 11.61 23.46
CA VAL A 362 6.29 11.31 23.96
C VAL A 362 6.25 9.92 24.62
N ILE A 363 6.93 8.95 24.00
CA ILE A 363 7.03 7.57 24.45
C ILE A 363 8.40 7.38 25.11
N PRO A 364 8.45 6.84 26.35
CA PRO A 364 9.71 6.52 27.00
C PRO A 364 10.54 5.50 26.23
N GLY A 365 11.86 5.59 26.36
CA GLY A 365 12.77 4.62 25.75
C GLY A 365 13.20 5.00 24.34
N ARG A 366 13.62 4.00 23.57
CA ARG A 366 14.25 4.19 22.26
C ARG A 366 13.76 3.19 21.21
N ALA A 367 13.70 3.62 19.96
CA ALA A 367 13.63 2.75 18.80
C ALA A 367 15.07 2.42 18.35
N TYR A 368 15.36 1.14 18.05
CA TYR A 368 16.70 0.68 17.71
C TYR A 368 16.66 -0.33 16.55
N ARG A 369 17.75 -0.38 15.78
CA ARG A 369 17.88 -1.25 14.64
C ARG A 369 18.15 -2.71 15.06
N THR A 370 17.49 -3.66 14.42
CA THR A 370 17.71 -5.09 14.60
C THR A 370 18.57 -5.67 13.47
N PRO A 371 19.39 -6.70 13.74
CA PRO A 371 20.32 -7.26 12.74
C PRO A 371 19.60 -7.99 11.59
N LYS A 372 18.33 -8.29 11.75
CA LYS A 372 17.48 -8.95 10.75
C LYS A 372 16.05 -8.45 10.88
N LEU A 373 15.27 -8.66 9.84
CA LEU A 373 13.83 -8.37 9.84
C LEU A 373 13.18 -9.03 11.07
N ASN A 374 12.65 -8.21 11.97
CA ASN A 374 12.13 -8.68 13.26
C ASN A 374 10.70 -9.20 13.14
N ARG A 375 9.82 -8.35 12.62
CA ARG A 375 8.40 -8.62 12.41
C ARG A 375 8.06 -8.34 10.95
N PHE A 376 7.43 -9.30 10.31
CA PHE A 376 7.18 -9.21 8.87
C PHE A 376 5.86 -9.87 8.49
N GLY A 377 5.07 -9.16 7.67
CA GLY A 377 3.86 -9.62 6.99
C GLY A 377 2.60 -9.43 7.81
N TYR A 378 1.54 -10.06 7.36
CA TYR A 378 0.20 -9.90 7.91
C TYR A 378 0.07 -10.37 9.36
N ILE A 379 -0.73 -9.61 10.11
CA ILE A 379 -1.11 -9.86 11.50
C ILE A 379 -2.58 -9.50 11.71
N THR A 380 -3.18 -10.10 12.71
CA THR A 380 -4.46 -9.65 13.27
C THR A 380 -4.19 -9.09 14.66
N LEU A 381 -4.60 -7.86 14.89
CA LEU A 381 -4.52 -7.21 16.20
C LEU A 381 -5.82 -7.44 16.95
N THR A 382 -5.71 -7.79 18.23
CA THR A 382 -6.83 -7.90 19.14
C THR A 382 -6.54 -7.02 20.36
N GLU A 383 -7.47 -6.15 20.72
CA GLU A 383 -7.38 -5.33 21.91
C GLU A 383 -7.42 -6.20 23.19
N LYS A 384 -6.61 -5.88 24.20
CA LYS A 384 -6.62 -6.59 25.49
C LYS A 384 -7.73 -6.11 26.43
N GLN A 385 -8.15 -4.88 26.27
CA GLN A 385 -9.32 -4.33 26.94
C GLN A 385 -10.36 -4.01 25.88
N ASP A 386 -11.60 -4.41 26.08
CA ASP A 386 -12.67 -4.15 25.09
C ASP A 386 -12.96 -2.64 25.02
N THR A 387 -12.38 -2.00 24.02
CA THR A 387 -12.61 -0.59 23.68
C THR A 387 -13.50 -0.43 22.44
N GLY A 388 -13.97 -1.56 21.89
CA GLY A 388 -14.94 -1.62 20.80
C GLY A 388 -14.35 -1.72 19.40
N PHE A 389 -13.05 -1.98 19.25
CA PHE A 389 -12.46 -2.19 17.93
C PHE A 389 -12.71 -3.59 17.39
N GLY A 390 -12.62 -4.62 18.28
CA GLY A 390 -12.57 -6.01 17.86
C GLY A 390 -11.25 -6.34 17.16
N GLU A 391 -11.30 -7.20 16.16
CA GLU A 391 -10.12 -7.57 15.36
C GLU A 391 -9.78 -6.49 14.33
N ILE A 392 -8.48 -6.13 14.24
CA ILE A 392 -7.95 -5.20 13.25
C ILE A 392 -6.93 -5.93 12.37
N PRO A 393 -7.19 -6.15 11.08
CA PRO A 393 -6.20 -6.65 10.16
C PRO A 393 -5.13 -5.58 9.92
N ALA A 394 -3.87 -5.97 10.04
CA ALA A 394 -2.71 -5.08 9.92
C ALA A 394 -1.51 -5.80 9.31
N HIS A 395 -0.43 -5.08 9.09
CA HIS A 395 0.85 -5.70 8.73
C HIS A 395 2.00 -4.97 9.41
N GLU A 396 3.13 -5.66 9.55
CA GLU A 396 4.39 -5.09 9.96
C GLU A 396 5.49 -5.45 8.95
N PHE A 397 6.39 -4.49 8.70
CA PHE A 397 7.53 -4.69 7.82
C PHE A 397 8.65 -3.71 8.21
N HIS A 398 9.48 -4.09 9.19
CA HIS A 398 10.54 -3.20 9.70
C HIS A 398 11.75 -3.97 10.23
N TYR A 399 12.92 -3.31 10.19
CA TYR A 399 14.19 -3.76 10.77
C TYR A 399 14.47 -3.10 12.11
N PHE A 400 13.48 -2.48 12.70
CA PHE A 400 13.59 -1.80 14.00
C PHE A 400 12.77 -2.53 15.06
N ASP A 401 13.10 -2.27 16.31
CA ASP A 401 12.31 -2.65 17.48
C ASP A 401 12.30 -1.49 18.47
N SER A 402 11.56 -1.61 19.54
CA SER A 402 11.49 -0.61 20.60
C SER A 402 11.73 -1.24 21.96
N THR A 403 12.29 -0.45 22.88
CA THR A 403 12.34 -0.81 24.31
C THR A 403 10.98 -0.69 24.99
N ASP A 404 10.00 -0.03 24.33
CA ASP A 404 8.61 0.11 24.80
C ASP A 404 7.65 0.06 23.58
N CYS A 405 7.27 -1.16 23.17
CA CYS A 405 6.37 -1.40 22.04
C CYS A 405 4.88 -1.18 22.35
N GLY A 406 4.54 -0.88 23.61
CA GLY A 406 3.17 -0.92 24.09
C GLY A 406 2.67 -2.35 24.36
N GLU A 407 1.55 -2.45 25.07
CA GLU A 407 0.97 -3.73 25.48
C GLU A 407 -0.56 -3.77 25.41
N ASP A 408 -1.18 -2.76 24.80
CA ASP A 408 -2.65 -2.64 24.81
C ASP A 408 -3.31 -3.55 23.76
N PHE A 409 -2.55 -4.00 22.76
CA PHE A 409 -2.99 -4.96 21.76
C PHE A 409 -2.11 -6.19 21.72
N HIS A 410 -2.70 -7.30 21.29
CA HIS A 410 -1.99 -8.54 20.93
C HIS A 410 -2.01 -8.74 19.42
N ALA A 411 -0.85 -8.80 18.81
CA ALA A 411 -0.67 -9.14 17.40
C ALA A 411 -0.50 -10.65 17.22
N ALA A 412 -1.30 -11.27 16.39
CA ALA A 412 -1.22 -12.70 16.06
C ALA A 412 -0.91 -12.89 14.57
N LYS A 413 0.04 -13.77 14.25
CA LYS A 413 0.34 -14.21 12.88
C LYS A 413 -0.75 -15.15 12.37
N SER A 414 -1.31 -14.88 11.19
CA SER A 414 -2.37 -15.71 10.59
C SER A 414 -1.91 -17.13 10.20
N ALA A 415 -0.63 -17.35 9.93
CA ALA A 415 -0.09 -18.63 9.46
C ALA A 415 0.78 -19.37 10.51
N SER A 416 0.86 -18.89 11.75
CA SER A 416 1.66 -19.52 12.81
C SER A 416 1.09 -19.18 14.18
N LYS A 417 1.59 -19.86 15.22
CA LYS A 417 1.23 -19.56 16.62
C LYS A 417 2.01 -18.36 17.20
N ARG A 418 2.79 -17.65 16.39
CA ARG A 418 3.59 -16.51 16.85
C ARG A 418 2.69 -15.29 17.06
N GLY A 419 2.84 -14.68 18.23
CA GLY A 419 2.19 -13.42 18.57
C GLY A 419 3.07 -12.60 19.50
N TRP A 420 2.74 -11.35 19.68
CA TRP A 420 3.41 -10.41 20.59
C TRP A 420 2.48 -9.28 20.98
N ASP A 421 2.78 -8.66 22.10
CA ASP A 421 2.07 -7.47 22.55
C ASP A 421 2.66 -6.23 21.87
N CYS A 422 1.80 -5.25 21.58
CA CYS A 422 2.17 -4.04 20.85
C CYS A 422 1.11 -2.95 21.06
N ILE A 423 1.41 -1.77 20.50
CA ILE A 423 0.54 -0.59 20.50
C ILE A 423 0.31 -0.02 21.89
N HIS A 424 0.58 1.28 22.03
CA HIS A 424 0.09 2.12 23.08
C HIS A 424 -1.28 2.68 22.69
N ASP A 425 -2.32 2.36 23.45
CA ASP A 425 -3.64 2.95 23.33
C ASP A 425 -4.01 3.69 24.62
N ARG A 426 -3.70 4.97 24.68
CA ARG A 426 -3.96 5.84 25.83
C ARG A 426 -5.15 6.76 25.58
N GLY A 427 -6.21 6.23 24.95
CA GLY A 427 -7.43 6.95 24.63
C GLY A 427 -7.28 7.91 23.44
N ARG A 428 -6.47 8.96 23.56
CA ARG A 428 -6.20 9.92 22.46
C ARG A 428 -4.90 9.65 21.70
N LEU A 429 -3.98 8.86 22.23
CA LEU A 429 -2.78 8.40 21.56
C LEU A 429 -2.94 6.93 21.20
N MET A 430 -2.85 6.60 19.92
CA MET A 430 -2.68 5.24 19.44
C MET A 430 -1.38 5.17 18.62
N ALA A 431 -0.38 4.42 19.11
CA ALA A 431 0.96 4.41 18.51
C ALA A 431 1.60 3.02 18.58
N GLY A 432 2.17 2.55 17.45
CA GLY A 432 2.84 1.26 17.37
C GLY A 432 3.47 0.99 16.01
N PHE A 433 4.18 -0.15 15.87
CA PHE A 433 4.75 -0.56 14.59
C PHE A 433 3.73 -1.02 13.55
N PRO A 434 2.58 -1.62 13.91
CA PRO A 434 1.61 -2.07 12.92
C PRO A 434 1.11 -0.95 12.02
N HIS A 435 1.02 -1.24 10.72
CA HIS A 435 0.35 -0.39 9.73
C HIS A 435 -1.09 -0.83 9.56
N LEU A 436 -2.01 0.12 9.55
CA LEU A 436 -3.44 -0.09 9.52
C LEU A 436 -4.04 0.30 8.17
N TYR A 437 -4.93 -0.54 7.67
CA TYR A 437 -5.76 -0.22 6.51
C TYR A 437 -7.18 0.08 6.99
N TYR A 438 -7.59 1.35 6.98
CA TYR A 438 -8.79 1.82 7.69
C TYR A 438 -10.08 1.20 7.16
N TYR A 439 -10.14 0.82 5.89
CA TYR A 439 -11.27 0.04 5.37
C TYR A 439 -11.34 -1.38 5.93
N GLY A 440 -10.26 -1.90 6.50
CA GLY A 440 -10.25 -3.17 7.24
C GLY A 440 -10.98 -3.09 8.57
N ASN A 441 -10.85 -1.94 9.26
CA ASN A 441 -11.60 -1.64 10.49
C ASN A 441 -11.90 -0.14 10.60
N PRO A 442 -13.06 0.33 10.11
CA PRO A 442 -13.44 1.76 10.11
C PRO A 442 -13.62 2.37 11.50
N ARG A 443 -13.68 1.56 12.57
CA ARG A 443 -13.80 2.06 13.95
C ARG A 443 -12.54 2.80 14.38
N VAL A 444 -11.36 2.44 13.83
CA VAL A 444 -10.09 3.12 14.14
C VAL A 444 -10.14 4.59 13.71
N PRO A 445 -10.33 4.93 12.42
CA PRO A 445 -10.45 6.33 12.01
C PRO A 445 -11.67 7.03 12.62
N ALA A 446 -12.79 6.34 12.83
CA ALA A 446 -13.97 6.93 13.46
C ALA A 446 -13.68 7.37 14.91
N ARG A 447 -12.99 6.56 15.74
CA ARG A 447 -12.58 6.93 17.10
C ARG A 447 -11.58 8.09 17.05
N PHE A 448 -10.59 8.03 16.17
CA PHE A 448 -9.61 9.10 16.02
C PHE A 448 -10.28 10.45 15.73
N LEU A 449 -11.20 10.50 14.76
CA LEU A 449 -11.91 11.73 14.41
C LEU A 449 -12.92 12.18 15.47
N LYS A 450 -13.54 11.24 16.21
CA LYS A 450 -14.36 11.57 17.37
C LYS A 450 -13.55 12.28 18.45
N ASN A 451 -12.38 11.74 18.79
CA ASN A 451 -11.46 12.34 19.74
C ASN A 451 -11.00 13.73 19.27
N ALA A 452 -10.71 13.90 17.96
CA ALA A 452 -10.33 15.18 17.36
C ALA A 452 -11.46 16.23 17.49
N LEU A 453 -12.71 15.84 17.30
CA LEU A 453 -13.85 16.72 17.49
C LEU A 453 -14.04 17.11 18.96
N GLU A 454 -13.83 16.19 19.89
CA GLU A 454 -13.88 16.46 21.33
C GLU A 454 -12.78 17.45 21.73
N TYR A 455 -11.53 17.22 21.29
CA TYR A 455 -10.41 18.13 21.53
C TYR A 455 -10.67 19.53 20.98
N LYS A 456 -11.23 19.63 19.77
CA LYS A 456 -11.63 20.90 19.16
C LYS A 456 -12.63 21.67 20.04
N LYS A 457 -13.65 20.98 20.55
CA LYS A 457 -14.66 21.57 21.44
C LYS A 457 -14.04 22.06 22.76
N GLU A 458 -13.16 21.26 23.38
CA GLU A 458 -12.44 21.63 24.61
C GLU A 458 -11.54 22.86 24.41
N ARG A 459 -10.79 22.91 23.29
CA ARG A 459 -9.93 24.04 22.95
C ARG A 459 -10.71 25.35 22.77
N ARG A 460 -11.89 25.30 22.13
CA ARG A 460 -12.78 26.46 21.99
C ARG A 460 -13.28 26.95 23.36
N GLN A 461 -13.72 26.04 24.23
CA GLN A 461 -14.18 26.39 25.58
C GLN A 461 -13.08 27.04 26.43
N LYS A 462 -11.83 26.54 26.34
CA LYS A 462 -10.67 27.16 27.00
C LYS A 462 -10.46 28.59 26.52
N LYS A 463 -10.47 28.82 25.16
CA LYS A 463 -10.32 30.17 24.58
C LYS A 463 -11.43 31.14 25.01
N ASP A 464 -12.66 30.68 25.04
CA ASP A 464 -13.82 31.50 25.46
C ASP A 464 -13.82 31.84 26.97
N ALA A 465 -13.17 31.01 27.79
CA ALA A 465 -13.01 31.25 29.25
C ALA A 465 -11.85 32.20 29.58
N GLU A 466 -10.91 32.42 28.65
CA GLU A 466 -9.77 33.34 28.83
C GLU A 466 -10.07 34.77 28.32
N ILE A 467 -11.23 34.97 27.66
CA ILE A 467 -11.74 36.28 27.21
C ILE A 467 -12.74 36.82 28.20
#